data_ae89f91e8aae9dea6816cd8d28c4c3ce
#
_entry.id   ae89f91e8aae9dea6816cd8d28c4c3ce
#
_cell.length_a   1.000
_cell.length_b   1.000
_cell.length_c   1.000
_cell.angle_alpha   90.00
_cell.angle_beta   90.00
_cell.angle_gamma   90.00
#
_symmetry.space_group_name_H-M   'P 1'
#
loop_
_entity.id
_entity.type
_entity.pdbx_description
1 polymer ?
#
loop_
_entity_poly.entity_id
_entity_poly.type
_entity_poly.pdbx_seq_one_letter_code
_entity_poly.pdbx_strand_id
1 'polypeptide(L)'
;MAEFVYQMYKARKAVGEKVILDDVTVGVYPGAKIGVVGPNGMGKSTLLKVIAGMEDVSNGEAKLTPGYTVGLLQQEPPLDETKTVKENIELAFGDLLAKIARFNEIGVEMGNPDADFDALMAEMGQLQTEIDAANGWDLDSQLSQAMDALQCPDPDSPVTHLSGGEKRRVALCRLLLEAPDLLLLDEPTNHLDAESVLWLEKFLHDYPGAVMAVTHDRYFLDHVAEWICEVDRGQLYPYEGNYSTYLENKAARLEAQNQQDAKRAKKMRAELEWVRSSPKARQAKNRARLDRYEQMEAEARASKKLDFTEIQIPVGPRLGQKVLEADHIHKAFGDRVLIDDLSFSLPRNGIVGVIGPNGVGKSTLFKAIVGQEELTSGTLEIGETVQISYVDQLRQGIDPDKTIWEVVSDGNDFIKVGDTEIPSRAYVASFGFKGPDQQKRAGVLSGGERNRLNLALTLKQGGNLLLLDEPTNDLDIETLESLEDALERFPGCSVVTSHDRWFLDRIATHILAWEGDDGNPGKWFWFEGNFEAYQANRIERLGQEAARPHRIYRKLTRD
;
A
#
# COMPACT_ATOMS: atom_id res chain seq x y z
N MET A 1 20.70 -20.64 22.31
CA MET A 1 19.59 -20.80 21.36
C MET A 1 19.14 -19.38 21.01
N ALA A 2 18.98 -19.03 19.76
CA ALA A 2 18.47 -17.72 19.38
C ALA A 2 17.04 -17.61 19.95
N GLU A 3 16.81 -16.60 20.76
CA GLU A 3 15.50 -16.38 21.39
C GLU A 3 14.64 -15.63 20.37
N PHE A 4 13.48 -16.19 20.02
CA PHE A 4 12.55 -15.51 19.12
C PHE A 4 11.81 -14.40 19.88
N VAL A 5 11.55 -13.29 19.22
CA VAL A 5 10.65 -12.25 19.74
C VAL A 5 9.21 -12.78 19.78
N TYR A 6 8.82 -13.49 18.72
CA TYR A 6 7.48 -14.06 18.57
C TYR A 6 7.55 -15.46 17.96
N GLN A 7 6.66 -16.35 18.41
CA GLN A 7 6.56 -17.72 17.89
C GLN A 7 5.10 -18.11 17.64
N MET A 8 4.87 -18.72 16.48
CA MET A 8 3.61 -19.35 16.12
C MET A 8 3.90 -20.81 15.76
N TYR A 9 3.18 -21.75 16.37
CA TYR A 9 3.38 -23.17 16.13
C TYR A 9 2.06 -23.86 15.80
N LYS A 10 2.00 -24.46 14.59
CA LYS A 10 0.83 -25.15 14.03
C LYS A 10 -0.47 -24.36 14.23
N ALA A 11 -0.36 -23.05 14.05
CA ALA A 11 -1.47 -22.15 14.27
C ALA A 11 -2.49 -22.27 13.16
N ARG A 12 -3.76 -22.34 13.56
CA ARG A 12 -4.90 -22.30 12.66
C ARG A 12 -5.84 -21.18 13.08
N LYS A 13 -6.26 -20.38 12.12
CA LYS A 13 -7.27 -19.32 12.33
C LYS A 13 -8.38 -19.50 11.31
N ALA A 14 -9.62 -19.60 11.82
CA ALA A 14 -10.82 -19.61 10.99
C ALA A 14 -11.77 -18.49 11.43
N VAL A 15 -12.44 -17.88 10.46
CA VAL A 15 -13.50 -16.88 10.65
C VAL A 15 -14.76 -17.42 9.99
N GLY A 16 -15.71 -17.87 10.80
CA GLY A 16 -16.84 -18.66 10.33
C GLY A 16 -16.38 -19.95 9.65
N GLU A 17 -16.78 -20.17 8.41
CA GLU A 17 -16.37 -21.34 7.62
C GLU A 17 -15.06 -21.13 6.84
N LYS A 18 -14.57 -19.89 6.76
CA LYS A 18 -13.35 -19.55 6.01
C LYS A 18 -12.12 -19.77 6.87
N VAL A 19 -11.24 -20.66 6.43
CA VAL A 19 -9.91 -20.84 7.03
C VAL A 19 -8.98 -19.76 6.48
N ILE A 20 -8.40 -18.97 7.39
CA ILE A 20 -7.49 -17.85 7.09
C ILE A 20 -6.03 -18.32 7.19
N LEU A 21 -5.70 -19.04 8.27
CA LEU A 21 -4.39 -19.65 8.48
C LEU A 21 -4.61 -21.14 8.78
N ASP A 22 -3.78 -22.00 8.19
CA ASP A 22 -3.89 -23.45 8.34
C ASP A 22 -2.53 -24.10 8.58
N ASP A 23 -2.32 -24.64 9.78
CA ASP A 23 -1.08 -25.31 10.23
C ASP A 23 0.19 -24.46 10.07
N VAL A 24 0.10 -23.16 10.39
CA VAL A 24 1.18 -22.20 10.22
C VAL A 24 2.20 -22.30 11.35
N THR A 25 3.48 -22.39 11.00
CA THR A 25 4.60 -22.33 11.95
C THR A 25 5.56 -21.25 11.48
N VAL A 26 5.78 -20.22 12.30
CA VAL A 26 6.70 -19.10 12.03
C VAL A 26 7.33 -18.61 13.31
N GLY A 27 8.62 -18.20 13.24
CA GLY A 27 9.32 -17.52 14.32
C GLY A 27 9.91 -16.21 13.82
N VAL A 28 9.82 -15.17 14.63
CA VAL A 28 10.39 -13.85 14.33
C VAL A 28 11.62 -13.65 15.21
N TYR A 29 12.77 -13.43 14.58
CA TYR A 29 14.03 -13.14 15.27
C TYR A 29 14.11 -11.65 15.64
N PRO A 30 14.86 -11.30 16.71
CA PRO A 30 15.18 -9.90 17.00
C PRO A 30 15.85 -9.22 15.80
N GLY A 31 15.41 -8.02 15.48
CA GLY A 31 15.95 -7.23 14.37
C GLY A 31 15.53 -7.67 12.97
N ALA A 32 14.80 -8.79 12.80
CA ALA A 32 14.39 -9.28 11.48
C ALA A 32 13.48 -8.27 10.75
N LYS A 33 13.70 -8.10 9.44
CA LYS A 33 12.89 -7.24 8.55
C LYS A 33 12.10 -8.14 7.59
N ILE A 34 10.79 -8.26 7.83
CA ILE A 34 9.93 -9.20 7.13
C ILE A 34 8.85 -8.45 6.33
N GLY A 35 8.87 -8.60 5.02
CA GLY A 35 7.78 -8.17 4.14
C GLY A 35 6.73 -9.27 4.00
N VAL A 36 5.45 -8.93 4.18
CA VAL A 36 4.34 -9.88 4.01
C VAL A 36 3.58 -9.55 2.73
N VAL A 37 3.56 -10.50 1.81
CA VAL A 37 2.92 -10.34 0.50
C VAL A 37 1.83 -11.39 0.28
N GLY A 38 0.97 -11.17 -0.71
CA GLY A 38 -0.08 -12.11 -1.09
C GLY A 38 -1.36 -11.40 -1.55
N PRO A 39 -2.30 -12.11 -2.19
CA PRO A 39 -3.54 -11.53 -2.70
C PRO A 39 -4.40 -10.89 -1.61
N ASN A 40 -5.23 -9.93 -2.00
CA ASN A 40 -6.16 -9.29 -1.09
C ASN A 40 -7.20 -10.29 -0.55
N GLY A 41 -7.56 -10.14 0.73
CA GLY A 41 -8.52 -11.03 1.40
C GLY A 41 -7.97 -12.42 1.79
N MET A 42 -6.67 -12.67 1.64
CA MET A 42 -6.01 -13.92 2.06
C MET A 42 -5.57 -13.94 3.53
N GLY A 43 -5.85 -12.87 4.29
CA GLY A 43 -5.65 -12.85 5.74
C GLY A 43 -4.36 -12.21 6.22
N LYS A 44 -3.69 -11.39 5.40
CA LYS A 44 -2.47 -10.65 5.80
C LYS A 44 -2.69 -9.81 7.07
N SER A 45 -3.71 -8.96 7.07
CA SER A 45 -4.06 -8.13 8.25
C SER A 45 -4.50 -8.97 9.45
N THR A 46 -5.17 -10.11 9.23
CA THR A 46 -5.53 -11.06 10.30
C THR A 46 -4.28 -11.68 10.91
N LEU A 47 -3.27 -12.02 10.11
CA LEU A 47 -1.98 -12.49 10.60
C LEU A 47 -1.34 -11.47 11.53
N LEU A 48 -1.28 -10.18 11.12
CA LEU A 48 -0.74 -9.12 11.98
C LEU A 48 -1.53 -8.97 13.28
N LYS A 49 -2.88 -9.03 13.24
CA LYS A 49 -3.73 -8.97 14.43
C LYS A 49 -3.52 -10.14 15.38
N VAL A 50 -3.29 -11.34 14.85
CA VAL A 50 -2.94 -12.52 15.68
C VAL A 50 -1.58 -12.32 16.33
N ILE A 51 -0.58 -11.82 15.59
CA ILE A 51 0.75 -11.54 16.14
C ILE A 51 0.70 -10.44 17.21
N ALA A 52 -0.14 -9.42 17.00
CA ALA A 52 -0.37 -8.35 17.97
C ALA A 52 -1.16 -8.80 19.23
N GLY A 53 -1.65 -10.05 19.26
CA GLY A 53 -2.49 -10.55 20.37
C GLY A 53 -3.90 -9.95 20.41
N MET A 54 -4.35 -9.31 19.32
CA MET A 54 -5.72 -8.77 19.20
C MET A 54 -6.74 -9.82 18.79
N GLU A 55 -6.28 -10.90 18.17
CA GLU A 55 -7.10 -12.04 17.77
C GLU A 55 -6.43 -13.34 18.17
N ASP A 56 -7.20 -14.26 18.77
CA ASP A 56 -6.71 -15.58 19.12
C ASP A 56 -6.69 -16.54 17.93
N VAL A 57 -5.76 -17.49 17.95
CA VAL A 57 -5.77 -18.63 17.04
C VAL A 57 -6.89 -19.60 17.39
N SER A 58 -7.47 -20.25 16.39
CA SER A 58 -8.53 -21.26 16.62
C SER A 58 -7.93 -22.60 17.11
N ASN A 59 -6.67 -22.88 16.76
CA ASN A 59 -5.91 -24.05 17.20
C ASN A 59 -4.41 -23.75 17.06
N GLY A 60 -3.56 -24.52 17.78
CA GLY A 60 -2.11 -24.28 17.82
C GLY A 60 -1.71 -23.25 18.88
N GLU A 61 -0.52 -22.74 18.78
CA GLU A 61 0.04 -21.76 19.72
C GLU A 61 0.57 -20.52 18.98
N ALA A 62 0.36 -19.36 19.57
CA ALA A 62 0.83 -18.06 19.08
C ALA A 62 1.21 -17.21 20.30
N LYS A 63 2.49 -16.89 20.46
CA LYS A 63 3.00 -16.27 21.69
C LYS A 63 4.08 -15.25 21.42
N LEU A 64 3.94 -14.07 22.02
CA LEU A 64 5.02 -13.12 22.22
C LEU A 64 5.90 -13.60 23.37
N THR A 65 7.21 -13.54 23.21
CA THR A 65 8.15 -13.92 24.26
C THR A 65 8.07 -12.92 25.43
N PRO A 66 7.99 -13.36 26.68
CA PRO A 66 7.92 -12.46 27.83
C PRO A 66 9.07 -11.46 27.86
N GLY A 67 8.75 -10.19 28.12
CA GLY A 67 9.71 -9.09 28.16
C GLY A 67 9.86 -8.31 26.85
N TYR A 68 9.30 -8.80 25.75
CA TYR A 68 9.23 -8.05 24.49
C TYR A 68 7.90 -7.31 24.36
N THR A 69 7.94 -6.20 23.63
CA THR A 69 6.79 -5.35 23.32
C THR A 69 6.41 -5.47 21.85
N VAL A 70 5.12 -5.33 21.55
CA VAL A 70 4.59 -5.35 20.17
C VAL A 70 3.70 -4.13 19.94
N GLY A 71 3.88 -3.49 18.78
CA GLY A 71 3.04 -2.39 18.34
C GLY A 71 2.48 -2.66 16.95
N LEU A 72 1.22 -2.29 16.71
CA LEU A 72 0.52 -2.51 15.45
C LEU A 72 -0.04 -1.21 14.88
N LEU A 73 0.37 -0.87 13.66
CA LEU A 73 -0.32 0.13 12.85
C LEU A 73 -1.52 -0.54 12.18
N GLN A 74 -2.72 -0.20 12.64
CA GLN A 74 -3.97 -0.66 12.04
C GLN A 74 -4.37 0.20 10.85
N GLN A 75 -5.21 -0.34 9.98
CA GLN A 75 -5.77 0.40 8.84
C GLN A 75 -6.60 1.62 9.28
N GLU A 76 -7.37 1.48 10.37
CA GLU A 76 -8.06 2.56 11.06
C GLU A 76 -7.53 2.64 12.50
N PRO A 77 -6.49 3.44 12.76
CA PRO A 77 -5.85 3.47 14.05
C PRO A 77 -6.71 4.23 15.07
N PRO A 78 -6.83 3.71 16.31
CA PRO A 78 -7.51 4.42 17.38
C PRO A 78 -6.64 5.61 17.84
N LEU A 79 -7.16 6.82 17.69
CA LEU A 79 -6.62 8.04 18.27
C LEU A 79 -7.58 8.58 19.31
N ASP A 80 -7.05 9.29 20.31
CA ASP A 80 -7.86 9.94 21.34
C ASP A 80 -8.50 11.23 20.74
N GLU A 81 -9.80 11.17 20.50
CA GLU A 81 -10.55 12.25 19.88
C GLU A 81 -10.65 13.51 20.75
N THR A 82 -10.31 13.42 22.05
CA THR A 82 -10.30 14.56 22.97
C THR A 82 -9.01 15.35 22.93
N LYS A 83 -7.99 14.87 22.22
CA LYS A 83 -6.64 15.40 22.17
C LYS A 83 -6.30 15.99 20.80
N THR A 84 -5.29 16.87 20.80
CA THR A 84 -4.67 17.39 19.58
C THR A 84 -3.77 16.36 18.92
N VAL A 85 -3.26 16.68 17.72
CA VAL A 85 -2.27 15.85 17.00
C VAL A 85 -1.03 15.65 17.86
N LYS A 86 -0.45 16.72 18.40
CA LYS A 86 0.74 16.68 19.24
C LYS A 86 0.53 15.83 20.49
N GLU A 87 -0.54 16.06 21.24
CA GLU A 87 -0.88 15.32 22.44
C GLU A 87 -1.10 13.81 22.17
N ASN A 88 -1.64 13.43 21.00
CA ASN A 88 -1.77 12.03 20.62
C ASN A 88 -0.42 11.37 20.35
N ILE A 89 0.53 12.10 19.75
CA ILE A 89 1.87 11.58 19.48
C ILE A 89 2.69 11.52 20.78
N GLU A 90 2.56 12.50 21.67
CA GLU A 90 3.20 12.53 22.98
C GLU A 90 2.84 11.34 23.87
N LEU A 91 1.71 10.66 23.61
CA LEU A 91 1.36 9.41 24.31
C LEU A 91 2.44 8.32 24.12
N ALA A 92 3.22 8.36 23.04
CA ALA A 92 4.36 7.47 22.83
C ALA A 92 5.41 7.55 23.95
N PHE A 93 5.50 8.70 24.58
CA PHE A 93 6.49 9.01 25.61
C PHE A 93 5.88 9.07 27.02
N GLY A 94 4.69 8.54 27.25
CA GLY A 94 3.94 8.72 28.48
C GLY A 94 4.75 8.46 29.76
N ASP A 95 5.47 7.34 29.83
CA ASP A 95 6.32 7.00 30.96
C ASP A 95 7.51 7.95 31.11
N LEU A 96 8.11 8.35 30.00
CA LEU A 96 9.27 9.25 29.98
C LEU A 96 8.87 10.68 30.35
N LEU A 97 7.73 11.15 29.84
CA LEU A 97 7.17 12.45 30.23
C LEU A 97 6.80 12.50 31.72
N ALA A 98 6.24 11.42 32.27
CA ALA A 98 5.98 11.31 33.70
C ALA A 98 7.27 11.38 34.52
N LYS A 99 8.36 10.74 34.09
CA LYS A 99 9.68 10.81 34.74
C LYS A 99 10.27 12.23 34.67
N ILE A 100 10.16 12.90 33.51
CA ILE A 100 10.62 14.30 33.35
C ILE A 100 9.80 15.23 34.26
N ALA A 101 8.48 15.06 34.31
CA ALA A 101 7.62 15.84 35.19
C ALA A 101 8.03 15.63 36.67
N ARG A 102 8.23 14.36 37.09
CA ARG A 102 8.67 14.05 38.45
C ARG A 102 10.07 14.61 38.77
N PHE A 103 11.01 14.56 37.82
CA PHE A 103 12.33 15.17 37.94
C PHE A 103 12.21 16.68 38.20
N ASN A 104 11.34 17.39 37.50
CA ASN A 104 11.12 18.82 37.68
C ASN A 104 10.41 19.12 39.00
N GLU A 105 9.44 18.30 39.42
CA GLU A 105 8.76 18.41 40.71
C GLU A 105 9.76 18.29 41.87
N ILE A 106 10.66 17.32 41.83
CA ILE A 106 11.73 17.16 42.84
C ILE A 106 12.57 18.42 42.94
N GLY A 107 12.90 19.06 41.78
CA GLY A 107 13.61 20.33 41.80
C GLY A 107 12.89 21.45 42.56
N VAL A 108 11.57 21.47 42.52
CA VAL A 108 10.71 22.39 43.29
C VAL A 108 10.62 21.97 44.75
N GLU A 109 10.43 20.66 45.04
CA GLU A 109 10.34 20.11 46.40
C GLU A 109 11.64 20.37 47.20
N MET A 110 12.82 20.29 46.56
CA MET A 110 14.12 20.61 47.19
C MET A 110 14.24 22.06 47.70
N GLY A 111 13.38 22.97 47.20
CA GLY A 111 13.29 24.33 47.70
C GLY A 111 12.56 24.44 49.06
N ASN A 112 11.94 23.37 49.56
CA ASN A 112 11.24 23.35 50.84
C ASN A 112 12.22 23.08 52.00
N PRO A 113 12.31 23.92 53.05
CA PRO A 113 13.20 23.72 54.19
C PRO A 113 12.99 22.40 54.96
N ASP A 114 11.82 21.80 54.88
CA ASP A 114 11.47 20.56 55.57
C ASP A 114 11.62 19.30 54.70
N ALA A 115 12.16 19.41 53.50
CA ALA A 115 12.32 18.30 52.57
C ALA A 115 13.44 17.33 52.96
N ASP A 116 13.23 16.04 52.72
CA ASP A 116 14.31 15.04 52.84
C ASP A 116 15.22 15.12 51.60
N PHE A 117 16.24 15.98 51.74
CA PHE A 117 17.14 16.31 50.63
C PHE A 117 17.91 15.10 50.10
N ASP A 118 18.32 14.17 50.98
CA ASP A 118 19.11 12.99 50.57
C ASP A 118 18.25 12.00 49.78
N ALA A 119 17.02 11.80 50.20
CA ALA A 119 16.07 10.95 49.45
C ALA A 119 15.69 11.52 48.08
N LEU A 120 15.42 12.83 48.03
CA LEU A 120 15.10 13.54 46.77
C LEU A 120 16.26 13.56 45.79
N MET A 121 17.50 13.74 46.29
CA MET A 121 18.71 13.68 45.44
C MET A 121 18.96 12.29 44.88
N ALA A 122 18.72 11.24 45.66
CA ALA A 122 18.84 9.86 45.18
C ALA A 122 17.79 9.55 44.09
N GLU A 123 16.51 9.94 44.30
CA GLU A 123 15.44 9.79 43.32
C GLU A 123 15.75 10.59 42.04
N MET A 124 16.18 11.84 42.15
CA MET A 124 16.58 12.71 41.05
C MET A 124 17.71 12.11 40.21
N GLY A 125 18.74 11.55 40.86
CA GLY A 125 19.87 10.91 40.18
C GLY A 125 19.47 9.65 39.42
N GLN A 126 18.51 8.87 39.97
CA GLN A 126 17.94 7.70 39.28
C GLN A 126 17.13 8.13 38.04
N LEU A 127 16.22 9.10 38.21
CA LEU A 127 15.41 9.63 37.12
C LEU A 127 16.27 10.23 36.01
N GLN A 128 17.32 10.99 36.40
CA GLN A 128 18.26 11.55 35.43
C GLN A 128 18.93 10.47 34.60
N THR A 129 19.39 9.39 35.24
CA THR A 129 20.01 8.26 34.53
C THR A 129 19.05 7.60 33.55
N GLU A 130 17.78 7.44 33.95
CA GLU A 130 16.75 6.84 33.11
C GLU A 130 16.35 7.76 31.93
N ILE A 131 16.25 9.08 32.16
CA ILE A 131 15.95 10.08 31.13
C ILE A 131 17.11 10.22 30.15
N ASP A 132 18.37 10.22 30.64
CA ASP A 132 19.57 10.27 29.80
C ASP A 132 19.68 9.01 28.91
N ALA A 133 19.42 7.83 29.48
CA ALA A 133 19.43 6.57 28.75
C ALA A 133 18.38 6.51 27.61
N ALA A 134 17.24 7.19 27.80
CA ALA A 134 16.17 7.29 26.83
C ALA A 134 16.28 8.53 25.91
N ASN A 135 17.35 9.31 25.99
CA ASN A 135 17.52 10.57 25.25
C ASN A 135 16.35 11.56 25.48
N GLY A 136 15.78 11.54 26.70
CA GLY A 136 14.51 12.20 27.01
C GLY A 136 14.54 13.72 27.02
N TRP A 137 15.73 14.35 27.02
CA TRP A 137 15.84 15.82 27.00
C TRP A 137 15.64 16.43 25.60
N ASP A 138 15.66 15.62 24.55
CA ASP A 138 15.52 16.05 23.16
C ASP A 138 14.20 15.61 22.50
N LEU A 139 13.18 15.30 23.32
CA LEU A 139 11.89 14.78 22.87
C LEU A 139 11.17 15.70 21.88
N ASP A 140 11.13 17.00 22.15
CA ASP A 140 10.48 17.97 21.26
C ASP A 140 11.14 18.01 19.88
N SER A 141 12.45 17.86 19.82
CA SER A 141 13.19 17.78 18.55
C SER A 141 12.88 16.48 17.79
N GLN A 142 12.89 15.34 18.48
CA GLN A 142 12.54 14.04 17.88
C GLN A 142 11.11 14.03 17.37
N LEU A 143 10.17 14.56 18.16
CA LEU A 143 8.77 14.68 17.79
C LEU A 143 8.59 15.57 16.56
N SER A 144 9.21 16.77 16.55
CA SER A 144 9.13 17.67 15.40
C SER A 144 9.72 17.02 14.13
N GLN A 145 10.88 16.36 14.24
CA GLN A 145 11.50 15.70 13.09
C GLN A 145 10.64 14.56 12.52
N ALA A 146 10.02 13.74 13.37
CA ALA A 146 9.16 12.66 12.93
C ALA A 146 7.85 13.19 12.32
N MET A 147 7.25 14.23 12.92
CA MET A 147 6.05 14.89 12.40
C MET A 147 6.30 15.53 11.03
N ASP A 148 7.43 16.22 10.88
CA ASP A 148 7.79 16.85 9.61
C ASP A 148 8.05 15.81 8.53
N ALA A 149 8.80 14.75 8.84
CA ALA A 149 9.12 13.69 7.88
C ALA A 149 7.91 12.93 7.38
N LEU A 150 6.91 12.72 8.24
CA LEU A 150 5.65 12.08 7.89
C LEU A 150 4.58 13.07 7.44
N GLN A 151 4.92 14.36 7.33
CA GLN A 151 3.98 15.43 6.98
C GLN A 151 2.68 15.36 7.81
N CYS A 152 2.84 15.20 9.12
CA CYS A 152 1.72 15.22 10.03
C CYS A 152 0.99 16.57 9.97
N PRO A 153 -0.33 16.61 10.24
CA PRO A 153 -1.09 17.86 10.34
C PRO A 153 -0.55 18.77 11.42
N ASP A 154 -1.03 20.02 11.41
CA ASP A 154 -0.71 21.02 12.42
C ASP A 154 -0.82 20.44 13.85
N PRO A 155 0.23 20.57 14.69
CA PRO A 155 0.28 20.00 16.04
C PRO A 155 -0.89 20.33 16.94
N ASP A 156 -1.48 21.52 16.78
CA ASP A 156 -2.58 22.02 17.60
C ASP A 156 -3.96 21.66 17.03
N SER A 157 -4.01 21.01 15.87
CA SER A 157 -5.28 20.59 15.25
C SER A 157 -5.98 19.49 16.03
N PRO A 158 -7.32 19.59 16.24
CA PRO A 158 -8.10 18.50 16.83
C PRO A 158 -8.14 17.28 15.89
N VAL A 159 -7.95 16.10 16.43
CA VAL A 159 -7.96 14.84 15.65
C VAL A 159 -9.28 14.55 14.96
N THR A 160 -10.39 15.09 15.51
CA THR A 160 -11.74 14.94 14.92
C THR A 160 -11.89 15.57 13.53
N HIS A 161 -11.08 16.57 13.20
CA HIS A 161 -11.12 17.28 11.91
C HIS A 161 -10.25 16.64 10.84
N LEU A 162 -9.47 15.62 11.20
CA LEU A 162 -8.51 14.98 10.29
C LEU A 162 -9.19 14.00 9.34
N SER A 163 -8.71 13.96 8.11
CA SER A 163 -9.01 12.90 7.15
C SER A 163 -8.44 11.54 7.63
N GLY A 164 -8.92 10.43 7.06
CA GLY A 164 -8.42 9.10 7.39
C GLY A 164 -6.92 8.94 7.16
N GLY A 165 -6.39 9.50 6.07
CA GLY A 165 -4.96 9.48 5.77
C GLY A 165 -4.12 10.29 6.77
N GLU A 166 -4.62 11.44 7.21
CA GLU A 166 -3.96 12.25 8.24
C GLU A 166 -3.94 11.55 9.60
N LYS A 167 -5.08 10.97 10.02
CA LYS A 167 -5.15 10.15 11.25
C LYS A 167 -4.13 9.02 11.22
N ARG A 168 -3.95 8.39 10.06
CA ARG A 168 -3.01 7.30 9.87
C ARG A 168 -1.55 7.75 9.99
N ARG A 169 -1.20 8.91 9.43
CA ARG A 169 0.15 9.49 9.58
C ARG A 169 0.48 9.82 11.04
N VAL A 170 -0.48 10.39 11.77
CA VAL A 170 -0.35 10.66 13.21
C VAL A 170 -0.12 9.37 14.00
N ALA A 171 -0.89 8.33 13.73
CA ALA A 171 -0.74 7.03 14.39
C ALA A 171 0.58 6.33 14.04
N LEU A 172 1.01 6.41 12.78
CA LEU A 172 2.32 5.90 12.37
C LEU A 172 3.44 6.65 13.10
N CYS A 173 3.39 7.98 13.14
CA CYS A 173 4.36 8.80 13.86
C CYS A 173 4.45 8.39 15.34
N ARG A 174 3.31 8.27 16.03
CA ARG A 174 3.25 7.79 17.41
C ARG A 174 3.89 6.42 17.58
N LEU A 175 3.51 5.45 16.74
CA LEU A 175 3.99 4.07 16.84
C LEU A 175 5.51 3.96 16.60
N LEU A 176 6.06 4.72 15.66
CA LEU A 176 7.51 4.73 15.42
C LEU A 176 8.29 5.31 16.60
N LEU A 177 7.72 6.30 17.29
CA LEU A 177 8.32 6.93 18.49
C LEU A 177 8.16 6.05 19.75
N GLU A 178 7.11 5.22 19.83
CA GLU A 178 6.96 4.19 20.88
C GLU A 178 8.06 3.12 20.82
N ALA A 179 8.64 2.91 19.65
CA ALA A 179 9.77 2.01 19.38
C ALA A 179 9.62 0.60 19.98
N PRO A 180 8.54 -0.17 19.70
CA PRO A 180 8.35 -1.51 20.25
C PRO A 180 9.39 -2.51 19.69
N ASP A 181 9.67 -3.60 20.43
CA ASP A 181 10.62 -4.65 19.99
C ASP A 181 10.14 -5.38 18.71
N LEU A 182 8.83 -5.46 18.49
CA LEU A 182 8.21 -5.98 17.27
C LEU A 182 7.22 -4.96 16.71
N LEU A 183 7.57 -4.38 15.58
CA LEU A 183 6.77 -3.40 14.87
C LEU A 183 5.98 -4.07 13.76
N LEU A 184 4.66 -3.99 13.82
CA LEU A 184 3.72 -4.55 12.85
C LEU A 184 3.08 -3.41 12.06
N LEU A 185 3.24 -3.42 10.74
CA LEU A 185 2.77 -2.36 9.85
C LEU A 185 1.82 -2.92 8.80
N ASP A 186 0.58 -2.46 8.79
CA ASP A 186 -0.40 -2.83 7.76
C ASP A 186 -0.52 -1.69 6.74
N GLU A 187 0.03 -1.87 5.54
CA GLU A 187 0.11 -0.92 4.43
C GLU A 187 0.69 0.47 4.84
N PRO A 188 1.90 0.54 5.43
CA PRO A 188 2.43 1.78 5.99
C PRO A 188 2.72 2.86 4.96
N THR A 189 2.91 2.50 3.69
CA THR A 189 3.22 3.43 2.58
C THR A 189 1.98 4.10 1.99
N ASN A 190 0.77 3.57 2.25
CA ASN A 190 -0.47 4.15 1.76
C ASN A 190 -0.70 5.55 2.32
N HIS A 191 -1.08 6.49 1.45
CA HIS A 191 -1.29 7.91 1.75
C HIS A 191 -0.03 8.70 2.14
N LEU A 192 1.16 8.10 2.04
CA LEU A 192 2.43 8.80 2.12
C LEU A 192 2.87 9.25 0.73
N ASP A 193 3.51 10.38 0.65
CA ASP A 193 4.21 10.78 -0.58
C ASP A 193 5.60 10.11 -0.67
N ALA A 194 6.23 10.23 -1.83
CA ALA A 194 7.49 9.56 -2.09
C ALA A 194 8.63 9.97 -1.11
N GLU A 195 8.59 11.20 -0.59
CA GLU A 195 9.61 11.69 0.35
C GLU A 195 9.43 11.07 1.74
N SER A 196 8.18 11.01 2.23
CA SER A 196 7.84 10.34 3.48
C SER A 196 8.12 8.83 3.41
N VAL A 197 7.88 8.19 2.25
CA VAL A 197 8.20 6.76 2.04
C VAL A 197 9.71 6.55 2.12
N LEU A 198 10.53 7.36 1.45
CA LEU A 198 12.00 7.26 1.51
C LEU A 198 12.55 7.44 2.93
N TRP A 199 11.97 8.37 3.69
CA TRP A 199 12.34 8.55 5.10
C TRP A 199 11.97 7.32 5.92
N LEU A 200 10.76 6.78 5.72
CA LEU A 200 10.27 5.58 6.42
C LEU A 200 11.13 4.35 6.09
N GLU A 201 11.50 4.15 4.83
CA GLU A 201 12.42 3.07 4.40
C GLU A 201 13.73 3.15 5.19
N LYS A 202 14.35 4.32 5.24
CA LYS A 202 15.60 4.52 5.98
C LYS A 202 15.43 4.30 7.48
N PHE A 203 14.35 4.83 8.06
CA PHE A 203 14.06 4.66 9.48
C PHE A 203 13.90 3.18 9.84
N LEU A 204 13.14 2.41 9.04
CA LEU A 204 12.89 1.00 9.31
C LEU A 204 14.10 0.11 9.03
N HIS A 205 14.95 0.48 8.06
CA HIS A 205 16.24 -0.20 7.85
C HIS A 205 17.13 -0.09 9.08
N ASP A 206 17.22 1.12 9.68
CA ASP A 206 18.06 1.40 10.85
C ASP A 206 17.37 1.01 12.17
N TYR A 207 16.10 0.57 12.14
CA TYR A 207 15.30 0.24 13.32
C TYR A 207 15.88 -0.98 14.05
N PRO A 208 16.17 -0.89 15.37
CA PRO A 208 16.83 -1.98 16.10
C PRO A 208 15.92 -3.20 16.35
N GLY A 209 14.60 -2.99 16.44
CA GLY A 209 13.61 -4.03 16.65
C GLY A 209 13.29 -4.82 15.38
N ALA A 210 12.53 -5.90 15.55
CA ALA A 210 11.96 -6.63 14.43
C ALA A 210 10.84 -5.83 13.77
N VAL A 211 10.74 -5.91 12.43
CA VAL A 211 9.68 -5.27 11.65
C VAL A 211 8.98 -6.32 10.81
N MET A 212 7.65 -6.32 10.83
CA MET A 212 6.85 -7.09 9.89
C MET A 212 5.85 -6.15 9.21
N ALA A 213 6.01 -5.94 7.91
CA ALA A 213 5.21 -5.01 7.13
C ALA A 213 4.41 -5.74 6.05
N VAL A 214 3.09 -5.55 6.06
CA VAL A 214 2.22 -5.88 4.92
C VAL A 214 2.22 -4.66 4.01
N THR A 215 2.68 -4.80 2.79
CA THR A 215 2.63 -3.71 1.80
C THR A 215 2.64 -4.25 0.38
N HIS A 216 2.13 -3.44 -0.53
CA HIS A 216 2.18 -3.67 -1.97
C HIS A 216 3.23 -2.79 -2.67
N ASP A 217 3.94 -1.94 -1.92
CA ASP A 217 5.07 -1.14 -2.40
C ASP A 217 6.31 -2.04 -2.58
N ARG A 218 6.62 -2.34 -3.84
CA ARG A 218 7.70 -3.26 -4.21
C ARG A 218 9.10 -2.69 -3.94
N TYR A 219 9.29 -1.37 -4.10
CA TYR A 219 10.54 -0.70 -3.73
C TYR A 219 10.78 -0.73 -2.22
N PHE A 220 9.73 -0.46 -1.45
CA PHE A 220 9.81 -0.57 0.00
C PHE A 220 10.21 -1.99 0.44
N LEU A 221 9.58 -3.02 -0.14
CA LEU A 221 9.93 -4.42 0.13
C LEU A 221 11.38 -4.75 -0.30
N ASP A 222 11.85 -4.20 -1.40
CA ASP A 222 13.20 -4.47 -1.90
C ASP A 222 14.30 -3.81 -1.05
N HIS A 223 14.02 -2.63 -0.46
CA HIS A 223 14.98 -1.87 0.33
C HIS A 223 14.95 -2.20 1.83
N VAL A 224 13.79 -2.57 2.37
CA VAL A 224 13.62 -2.77 3.83
C VAL A 224 13.63 -4.24 4.20
N ALA A 225 13.03 -5.13 3.39
CA ALA A 225 12.85 -6.52 3.77
C ALA A 225 14.11 -7.36 3.52
N GLU A 226 14.48 -8.15 4.52
CA GLU A 226 15.49 -9.22 4.44
C GLU A 226 14.84 -10.59 4.24
N TRP A 227 13.56 -10.68 4.53
CA TRP A 227 12.72 -11.86 4.36
C TRP A 227 11.38 -11.44 3.75
N ILE A 228 10.90 -12.23 2.79
CA ILE A 228 9.54 -12.10 2.26
C ILE A 228 8.72 -13.30 2.72
N CYS A 229 7.58 -13.04 3.34
CA CYS A 229 6.62 -14.06 3.77
C CYS A 229 5.38 -14.00 2.87
N GLU A 230 5.23 -14.96 1.95
CA GLU A 230 4.06 -15.02 1.08
C GLU A 230 2.90 -15.73 1.79
N VAL A 231 1.75 -15.08 1.85
CA VAL A 231 0.48 -15.66 2.34
C VAL A 231 -0.31 -16.17 1.13
N ASP A 232 -0.41 -17.49 1.00
CA ASP A 232 -1.17 -18.12 -0.07
C ASP A 232 -2.04 -19.27 0.50
N ARG A 233 -3.36 -19.16 0.32
CA ARG A 233 -4.36 -20.19 0.70
C ARG A 233 -4.22 -20.70 2.14
N GLY A 234 -3.96 -19.80 3.07
CA GLY A 234 -3.81 -20.11 4.49
C GLY A 234 -2.44 -20.64 4.90
N GLN A 235 -1.53 -20.81 3.97
CA GLN A 235 -0.14 -21.20 4.21
C GLN A 235 0.78 -19.98 4.17
N LEU A 236 1.89 -20.05 4.91
CA LEU A 236 2.96 -19.06 4.85
C LEU A 236 4.20 -19.66 4.20
N TYR A 237 4.74 -18.97 3.21
CA TYR A 237 5.97 -19.37 2.50
C TYR A 237 7.05 -18.32 2.75
N PRO A 238 8.03 -18.59 3.63
CA PRO A 238 9.14 -17.68 3.86
C PRO A 238 10.19 -17.82 2.75
N TYR A 239 10.69 -16.70 2.27
CA TYR A 239 11.80 -16.57 1.32
C TYR A 239 12.86 -15.66 1.93
N GLU A 240 14.08 -16.11 1.97
CA GLU A 240 15.23 -15.30 2.37
C GLU A 240 15.61 -14.35 1.23
N GLY A 241 15.84 -13.09 1.54
CA GLY A 241 16.19 -12.05 0.60
C GLY A 241 15.10 -11.00 0.43
N ASN A 242 15.36 -10.04 -0.47
CA ASN A 242 14.47 -8.94 -0.80
C ASN A 242 13.38 -9.34 -1.80
N TYR A 243 12.59 -8.36 -2.25
CA TYR A 243 11.49 -8.60 -3.19
C TYR A 243 11.96 -9.17 -4.55
N SER A 244 13.08 -8.69 -5.08
CA SER A 244 13.67 -9.19 -6.33
C SER A 244 14.03 -10.67 -6.22
N THR A 245 14.70 -11.07 -5.14
CA THR A 245 15.04 -12.48 -4.87
C THR A 245 13.79 -13.36 -4.69
N TYR A 246 12.76 -12.83 -4.05
CA TYR A 246 11.46 -13.49 -3.90
C TYR A 246 10.83 -13.81 -5.26
N LEU A 247 10.83 -12.87 -6.22
CA LEU A 247 10.27 -13.09 -7.56
C LEU A 247 10.94 -14.26 -8.27
N GLU A 248 12.29 -14.35 -8.23
CA GLU A 248 13.05 -15.44 -8.82
C GLU A 248 12.67 -16.80 -8.19
N ASN A 249 12.64 -16.85 -6.86
CA ASN A 249 12.29 -18.05 -6.11
C ASN A 249 10.84 -18.48 -6.33
N LYS A 250 9.90 -17.52 -6.41
CA LYS A 250 8.49 -17.78 -6.72
C LYS A 250 8.32 -18.36 -8.12
N ALA A 251 9.00 -17.80 -9.11
CA ALA A 251 8.97 -18.31 -10.48
C ALA A 251 9.45 -19.77 -10.54
N ALA A 252 10.57 -20.09 -9.90
CA ALA A 252 11.09 -21.45 -9.82
C ALA A 252 10.12 -22.41 -9.11
N ARG A 253 9.49 -21.99 -8.01
CA ARG A 253 8.47 -22.76 -7.30
C ARG A 253 7.26 -23.06 -8.19
N LEU A 254 6.73 -22.04 -8.87
CA LEU A 254 5.57 -22.19 -9.75
C LEU A 254 5.87 -23.10 -10.94
N GLU A 255 7.07 -23.02 -11.52
CA GLU A 255 7.49 -23.91 -12.59
C GLU A 255 7.57 -25.37 -12.11
N ALA A 256 8.18 -25.61 -10.96
CA ALA A 256 8.23 -26.95 -10.36
C ALA A 256 6.83 -27.49 -10.05
N GLN A 257 5.94 -26.66 -9.53
CA GLN A 257 4.54 -27.00 -9.25
C GLN A 257 3.78 -27.35 -10.54
N ASN A 258 3.92 -26.54 -11.61
CA ASN A 258 3.31 -26.80 -12.91
C ASN A 258 3.79 -28.14 -13.51
N GLN A 259 5.07 -28.46 -13.38
CA GLN A 259 5.62 -29.76 -13.83
C GLN A 259 5.04 -30.93 -13.04
N GLN A 260 4.87 -30.78 -11.72
CA GLN A 260 4.23 -31.80 -10.87
C GLN A 260 2.76 -31.98 -11.22
N ASP A 261 2.03 -30.88 -11.41
CA ASP A 261 0.62 -30.91 -11.78
C ASP A 261 0.40 -31.53 -13.17
N ALA A 262 1.27 -31.22 -14.14
CA ALA A 262 1.25 -31.88 -15.45
C ALA A 262 1.49 -33.39 -15.36
N LYS A 263 2.45 -33.83 -14.52
CA LYS A 263 2.69 -35.26 -14.25
C LYS A 263 1.49 -35.91 -13.56
N ARG A 264 0.86 -35.21 -12.61
CA ARG A 264 -0.33 -35.66 -11.87
C ARG A 264 -1.53 -35.77 -12.80
N ALA A 265 -1.76 -34.75 -13.66
CA ALA A 265 -2.83 -34.76 -14.66
C ALA A 265 -2.64 -35.90 -15.68
N LYS A 266 -1.39 -36.20 -16.10
CA LYS A 266 -1.07 -37.32 -16.97
C LYS A 266 -1.38 -38.66 -16.31
N LYS A 267 -1.02 -38.84 -15.02
CA LYS A 267 -1.37 -40.03 -14.24
C LYS A 267 -2.89 -40.17 -14.09
N MET A 268 -3.59 -39.08 -13.80
CA MET A 268 -5.04 -39.09 -13.63
C MET A 268 -5.77 -39.45 -14.94
N ARG A 269 -5.29 -38.94 -16.09
CA ARG A 269 -5.83 -39.35 -17.41
C ARG A 269 -5.59 -40.83 -17.67
N ALA A 270 -4.43 -41.35 -17.38
CA ALA A 270 -4.14 -42.77 -17.54
C ALA A 270 -5.04 -43.66 -16.65
N GLU A 271 -5.28 -43.26 -15.39
CA GLU A 271 -6.20 -43.96 -14.49
C GLU A 271 -7.67 -43.87 -14.99
N LEU A 272 -8.08 -42.71 -15.51
CA LEU A 272 -9.41 -42.50 -16.08
C LEU A 272 -9.63 -43.39 -17.32
N GLU A 273 -8.67 -43.47 -18.24
CA GLU A 273 -8.72 -44.35 -19.40
C GLU A 273 -8.82 -45.82 -18.99
N TRP A 274 -8.02 -46.20 -17.97
CA TRP A 274 -8.07 -47.57 -17.43
C TRP A 274 -9.45 -47.88 -16.79
N VAL A 275 -10.02 -46.95 -15.99
CA VAL A 275 -11.36 -47.11 -15.39
C VAL A 275 -12.45 -47.23 -16.47
N ARG A 276 -12.30 -46.52 -17.58
CA ARG A 276 -13.25 -46.57 -18.72
C ARG A 276 -13.12 -47.83 -19.58
N SER A 277 -11.90 -48.37 -19.69
CA SER A 277 -11.61 -49.48 -20.59
C SER A 277 -11.92 -50.89 -20.03
N SER A 278 -12.22 -51.03 -18.74
CA SER A 278 -12.40 -52.35 -18.09
C SER A 278 -13.80 -52.58 -17.50
N PRO A 279 -14.78 -53.05 -18.32
CA PRO A 279 -16.11 -53.38 -17.81
C PRO A 279 -16.18 -54.60 -16.89
N LYS A 280 -15.18 -55.49 -16.91
CA LYS A 280 -15.17 -56.81 -16.25
C LYS A 280 -14.40 -56.93 -14.94
N ALA A 281 -13.70 -55.93 -14.48
CA ALA A 281 -12.84 -56.01 -13.29
C ALA A 281 -13.45 -55.37 -12.02
N ARG A 282 -14.74 -55.57 -11.78
CA ARG A 282 -15.51 -54.98 -10.64
C ARG A 282 -15.40 -55.72 -9.34
N GLN A 283 -14.32 -56.39 -9.01
CA GLN A 283 -14.15 -57.05 -7.70
C GLN A 283 -12.95 -56.51 -6.93
N ALA A 284 -13.15 -56.27 -5.63
CA ALA A 284 -12.28 -55.86 -4.52
C ALA A 284 -11.00 -54.99 -4.79
N LYS A 285 -10.17 -55.31 -5.82
CA LYS A 285 -9.00 -54.50 -6.21
C LYS A 285 -9.34 -53.14 -6.88
N ASN A 286 -10.58 -52.98 -7.34
CA ASN A 286 -11.08 -51.78 -8.00
C ASN A 286 -11.47 -50.67 -7.03
N ARG A 287 -11.88 -51.03 -5.80
CA ARG A 287 -12.36 -50.05 -4.82
C ARG A 287 -11.23 -49.13 -4.38
N ALA A 288 -10.09 -49.68 -4.01
CA ALA A 288 -8.92 -48.92 -3.61
C ALA A 288 -8.38 -47.98 -4.72
N ARG A 289 -8.63 -48.33 -5.99
CA ARG A 289 -8.20 -47.53 -7.15
C ARG A 289 -9.19 -46.42 -7.49
N LEU A 290 -10.49 -46.70 -7.30
CA LEU A 290 -11.54 -45.69 -7.34
C LEU A 290 -11.39 -44.66 -6.21
N ASP A 291 -11.17 -45.14 -4.98
CA ASP A 291 -10.93 -44.27 -3.80
C ASP A 291 -9.69 -43.39 -4.03
N ARG A 292 -8.63 -43.94 -4.65
CA ARG A 292 -7.43 -43.16 -5.01
C ARG A 292 -7.71 -42.13 -6.12
N TYR A 293 -8.53 -42.47 -7.12
CA TYR A 293 -8.95 -41.52 -8.15
C TYR A 293 -9.81 -40.40 -7.57
N GLU A 294 -10.77 -40.72 -6.71
CA GLU A 294 -11.61 -39.74 -6.02
C GLU A 294 -10.79 -38.82 -5.12
N GLN A 295 -9.79 -39.35 -4.40
CA GLN A 295 -8.82 -38.54 -3.66
C GLN A 295 -8.01 -37.62 -4.58
N MET A 296 -7.49 -38.13 -5.68
CA MET A 296 -6.74 -37.32 -6.65
C MET A 296 -7.62 -36.26 -7.32
N GLU A 297 -8.90 -36.57 -7.56
CA GLU A 297 -9.88 -35.59 -8.09
C GLU A 297 -10.23 -34.52 -7.05
N ALA A 298 -10.42 -34.91 -5.79
CA ALA A 298 -10.68 -33.98 -4.69
C ALA A 298 -9.48 -33.03 -4.46
N GLU A 299 -8.26 -33.59 -4.48
CA GLU A 299 -7.02 -32.81 -4.39
C GLU A 299 -6.82 -31.90 -5.62
N ALA A 300 -7.13 -32.37 -6.82
CA ALA A 300 -7.07 -31.56 -8.04
C ALA A 300 -8.11 -30.42 -8.07
N ARG A 301 -9.30 -30.65 -7.49
CA ARG A 301 -10.31 -29.60 -7.31
C ARG A 301 -9.88 -28.57 -6.27
N ALA A 302 -9.23 -29.00 -5.18
CA ALA A 302 -8.68 -28.12 -4.16
C ALA A 302 -7.47 -27.29 -4.68
N SER A 303 -6.69 -27.86 -5.63
CA SER A 303 -5.56 -27.20 -6.27
C SER A 303 -5.93 -26.34 -7.50
N LYS A 304 -7.24 -26.23 -7.85
CA LYS A 304 -7.66 -25.44 -9.00
C LYS A 304 -7.17 -24.00 -8.83
N LYS A 305 -6.25 -23.59 -9.73
CA LYS A 305 -5.77 -22.22 -9.86
C LYS A 305 -6.99 -21.29 -9.89
N LEU A 306 -6.95 -20.25 -9.11
CA LEU A 306 -7.71 -19.05 -9.40
C LEU A 306 -7.18 -18.57 -10.76
N ASP A 307 -7.91 -18.81 -11.86
CA ASP A 307 -7.57 -18.23 -13.14
C ASP A 307 -7.58 -16.72 -12.96
N PHE A 308 -6.39 -16.13 -12.99
CA PHE A 308 -6.24 -14.69 -12.97
C PHE A 308 -6.73 -14.18 -14.32
N THR A 309 -7.82 -13.44 -14.30
CA THR A 309 -8.36 -12.85 -15.52
C THR A 309 -7.62 -11.53 -15.73
N GLU A 310 -6.88 -11.40 -16.83
CA GLU A 310 -6.15 -10.17 -17.19
C GLU A 310 -7.11 -8.98 -17.28
N ILE A 311 -6.67 -7.82 -16.81
CA ILE A 311 -7.37 -6.55 -17.01
C ILE A 311 -7.35 -6.23 -18.50
N GLN A 312 -8.51 -5.93 -19.06
CA GLN A 312 -8.66 -5.52 -20.45
C GLN A 312 -9.13 -4.09 -20.51
N ILE A 313 -8.36 -3.23 -21.19
CA ILE A 313 -8.72 -1.85 -21.44
C ILE A 313 -9.30 -1.77 -22.87
N PRO A 314 -10.56 -1.30 -23.02
CA PRO A 314 -11.16 -1.16 -24.34
C PRO A 314 -10.39 -0.15 -25.18
N VAL A 315 -10.23 -0.49 -26.45
CA VAL A 315 -9.60 0.39 -27.44
C VAL A 315 -10.60 1.46 -27.84
N GLY A 316 -10.32 2.71 -27.53
CA GLY A 316 -11.10 3.84 -28.01
C GLY A 316 -10.83 4.19 -29.49
N PRO A 317 -11.43 5.27 -30.01
CA PRO A 317 -11.16 5.75 -31.36
C PRO A 317 -9.66 6.03 -31.57
N ARG A 318 -9.19 5.89 -32.81
CA ARG A 318 -7.78 6.16 -33.14
C ARG A 318 -7.43 7.61 -32.85
N LEU A 319 -6.38 7.85 -32.06
CA LEU A 319 -5.86 9.18 -31.75
C LEU A 319 -5.34 9.89 -33.01
N GLY A 320 -5.65 11.18 -33.16
CA GLY A 320 -5.07 12.08 -34.10
C GLY A 320 -3.58 12.37 -33.82
N GLN A 321 -3.00 13.34 -34.52
CA GLN A 321 -1.62 13.76 -34.27
C GLN A 321 -1.51 14.57 -32.95
N LYS A 322 -2.50 15.42 -32.67
CA LYS A 322 -2.59 16.23 -31.47
C LYS A 322 -3.42 15.46 -30.43
N VAL A 323 -2.84 15.25 -29.27
CA VAL A 323 -3.53 14.64 -28.13
C VAL A 323 -3.92 15.71 -27.14
N LEU A 324 -2.93 16.32 -26.49
CA LEU A 324 -3.11 17.44 -25.57
C LEU A 324 -1.86 18.31 -25.63
N GLU A 325 -2.06 19.61 -25.77
CA GLU A 325 -1.01 20.63 -25.71
C GLU A 325 -1.36 21.63 -24.61
N ALA A 326 -0.45 21.82 -23.68
CA ALA A 326 -0.49 22.84 -22.66
C ALA A 326 0.57 23.89 -22.99
N ASP A 327 0.17 25.16 -23.09
CA ASP A 327 1.04 26.28 -23.42
C ASP A 327 0.94 27.35 -22.34
N HIS A 328 2.06 27.54 -21.62
CA HIS A 328 2.23 28.55 -20.57
C HIS A 328 1.06 28.55 -19.56
N ILE A 329 0.61 27.35 -19.16
CA ILE A 329 -0.51 27.24 -18.22
C ILE A 329 -0.12 27.69 -16.82
N HIS A 330 -1.03 28.45 -16.22
CA HIS A 330 -0.91 28.93 -14.85
C HIS A 330 -2.20 28.66 -14.06
N LYS A 331 -2.06 28.16 -12.83
CA LYS A 331 -3.18 27.92 -11.93
C LYS A 331 -2.85 28.32 -10.50
N ALA A 332 -3.67 29.19 -9.92
CA ALA A 332 -3.58 29.61 -8.54
C ALA A 332 -4.96 29.61 -7.87
N PHE A 333 -4.99 29.41 -6.56
CA PHE A 333 -6.15 29.62 -5.70
C PHE A 333 -5.81 30.71 -4.66
N GLY A 334 -6.29 31.94 -4.90
CA GLY A 334 -5.85 33.10 -4.12
C GLY A 334 -4.33 33.29 -4.23
N ASP A 335 -3.64 33.32 -3.12
CA ASP A 335 -2.17 33.50 -3.07
C ASP A 335 -1.39 32.17 -3.27
N ARG A 336 -2.10 31.04 -3.34
CA ARG A 336 -1.46 29.73 -3.50
C ARG A 336 -1.32 29.36 -4.97
N VAL A 337 -0.10 29.42 -5.49
CA VAL A 337 0.24 28.98 -6.85
C VAL A 337 0.47 27.47 -6.87
N LEU A 338 -0.23 26.75 -7.75
CA LEU A 338 -0.10 25.31 -7.94
C LEU A 338 0.66 24.95 -9.23
N ILE A 339 0.44 25.73 -10.28
CA ILE A 339 1.09 25.57 -11.57
C ILE A 339 1.55 26.95 -12.03
N ASP A 340 2.83 27.06 -12.38
CA ASP A 340 3.40 28.31 -12.86
C ASP A 340 4.19 28.06 -14.16
N ASP A 341 3.74 28.71 -15.23
CA ASP A 341 4.40 28.69 -16.56
C ASP A 341 4.72 27.28 -17.11
N LEU A 342 3.77 26.34 -16.98
CA LEU A 342 3.96 24.97 -17.45
C LEU A 342 3.56 24.80 -18.90
N SER A 343 4.49 24.30 -19.73
CA SER A 343 4.23 23.92 -21.13
C SER A 343 4.66 22.48 -21.37
N PHE A 344 3.78 21.66 -21.96
CA PHE A 344 4.09 20.30 -22.37
C PHE A 344 3.11 19.79 -23.43
N SER A 345 3.50 18.72 -24.11
CA SER A 345 2.65 18.05 -25.10
C SER A 345 2.60 16.55 -24.84
N LEU A 346 1.41 15.97 -24.80
CA LEU A 346 1.25 14.53 -24.64
C LEU A 346 1.59 13.81 -25.95
N PRO A 347 2.59 12.91 -25.95
CA PRO A 347 2.92 12.12 -27.14
C PRO A 347 1.85 11.05 -27.37
N ARG A 348 1.65 10.69 -28.64
CA ARG A 348 0.78 9.56 -29.00
C ARG A 348 1.32 8.26 -28.40
N ASN A 349 0.43 7.44 -27.86
CA ASN A 349 0.76 6.19 -27.18
C ASN A 349 1.74 6.36 -26.01
N GLY A 350 1.88 7.60 -25.50
CA GLY A 350 2.71 7.88 -24.33
C GLY A 350 1.99 7.58 -23.04
N ILE A 351 2.75 7.12 -22.05
CA ILE A 351 2.30 6.99 -20.67
C ILE A 351 3.07 8.01 -19.85
N VAL A 352 2.34 8.97 -19.28
CA VAL A 352 2.92 10.06 -18.50
C VAL A 352 2.69 9.84 -17.02
N GLY A 353 3.75 9.66 -16.26
CA GLY A 353 3.72 9.62 -14.80
C GLY A 353 3.74 11.03 -14.23
N VAL A 354 2.76 11.39 -13.41
CA VAL A 354 2.68 12.68 -12.70
C VAL A 354 3.08 12.48 -11.25
N ILE A 355 4.18 13.09 -10.84
CA ILE A 355 4.77 12.90 -9.52
C ILE A 355 4.92 14.21 -8.75
N GLY A 356 4.83 14.15 -7.43
CA GLY A 356 5.01 15.27 -6.52
C GLY A 356 4.32 15.03 -5.18
N PRO A 357 4.63 15.83 -4.15
CA PRO A 357 4.00 15.75 -2.84
C PRO A 357 2.47 15.85 -2.86
N ASN A 358 1.83 15.51 -1.75
CA ASN A 358 0.39 15.67 -1.64
C ASN A 358 0.02 17.17 -1.58
N GLY A 359 -1.06 17.54 -2.29
CA GLY A 359 -1.58 18.90 -2.30
C GLY A 359 -0.87 19.87 -3.24
N VAL A 360 0.11 19.45 -4.05
CA VAL A 360 0.82 20.34 -5.01
C VAL A 360 0.02 20.64 -6.29
N GLY A 361 -1.14 20.00 -6.48
CA GLY A 361 -2.01 20.29 -7.62
C GLY A 361 -2.13 19.19 -8.67
N LYS A 362 -1.70 17.94 -8.39
CA LYS A 362 -1.84 16.80 -9.32
C LYS A 362 -3.30 16.60 -9.77
N SER A 363 -4.22 16.45 -8.85
CA SER A 363 -5.67 16.30 -9.16
C SER A 363 -6.27 17.57 -9.76
N THR A 364 -5.74 18.76 -9.44
CA THR A 364 -6.17 20.03 -10.05
C THR A 364 -5.80 20.07 -11.54
N LEU A 365 -4.60 19.57 -11.90
CA LEU A 365 -4.21 19.42 -13.29
C LEU A 365 -5.16 18.49 -14.06
N PHE A 366 -5.56 17.36 -13.48
CA PHE A 366 -6.53 16.44 -14.08
C PHE A 366 -7.89 17.12 -14.27
N LYS A 367 -8.38 17.85 -13.27
CA LYS A 367 -9.63 18.63 -13.37
C LYS A 367 -9.57 19.70 -14.44
N ALA A 368 -8.41 20.37 -14.62
CA ALA A 368 -8.20 21.31 -15.70
C ALA A 368 -8.24 20.64 -17.07
N ILE A 369 -7.63 19.46 -17.22
CA ILE A 369 -7.67 18.67 -18.46
C ILE A 369 -9.09 18.25 -18.83
N VAL A 370 -9.91 17.85 -17.87
CA VAL A 370 -11.33 17.48 -18.14
C VAL A 370 -12.28 18.67 -18.21
N GLY A 371 -11.78 19.90 -18.03
CA GLY A 371 -12.59 21.13 -18.09
C GLY A 371 -13.48 21.37 -16.85
N GLN A 372 -13.21 20.69 -15.75
CA GLN A 372 -13.91 20.91 -14.46
C GLN A 372 -13.32 22.06 -13.65
N GLU A 373 -12.09 22.47 -13.97
CA GLU A 373 -11.40 23.57 -13.32
C GLU A 373 -10.79 24.50 -14.37
N GLU A 374 -11.05 25.79 -14.24
CA GLU A 374 -10.55 26.81 -15.17
C GLU A 374 -9.08 27.17 -14.83
N LEU A 375 -8.26 27.36 -15.85
CA LEU A 375 -6.91 27.90 -15.70
C LEU A 375 -6.96 29.39 -15.35
N THR A 376 -5.98 29.86 -14.60
CA THR A 376 -5.84 31.30 -14.31
C THR A 376 -5.33 32.04 -15.56
N SER A 377 -4.39 31.42 -16.31
CA SER A 377 -3.92 31.88 -17.62
C SER A 377 -3.27 30.74 -18.39
N GLY A 378 -2.89 31.00 -19.65
CA GLY A 378 -2.36 29.99 -20.58
C GLY A 378 -3.47 29.28 -21.36
N THR A 379 -3.08 28.33 -22.20
CA THR A 379 -4.02 27.56 -23.02
C THR A 379 -3.80 26.06 -22.87
N LEU A 380 -4.89 25.30 -22.87
CA LEU A 380 -4.88 23.86 -22.85
C LEU A 380 -5.78 23.38 -23.98
N GLU A 381 -5.17 22.79 -25.00
CA GLU A 381 -5.86 22.36 -26.20
C GLU A 381 -5.90 20.83 -26.27
N ILE A 382 -7.11 20.28 -26.40
CA ILE A 382 -7.36 18.86 -26.55
C ILE A 382 -7.66 18.55 -28.00
N GLY A 383 -7.04 17.50 -28.56
CA GLY A 383 -7.25 17.09 -29.93
C GLY A 383 -8.69 16.66 -30.19
N GLU A 384 -9.24 16.97 -31.36
CA GLU A 384 -10.63 16.69 -31.73
C GLU A 384 -11.02 15.20 -31.67
N THR A 385 -10.04 14.30 -31.81
CA THR A 385 -10.26 12.84 -31.76
C THR A 385 -10.12 12.25 -30.37
N VAL A 386 -9.81 13.08 -29.36
CA VAL A 386 -9.57 12.61 -27.99
C VAL A 386 -10.89 12.37 -27.29
N GLN A 387 -11.01 11.18 -26.72
CA GLN A 387 -12.07 10.79 -25.79
C GLN A 387 -11.44 10.48 -24.44
N ILE A 388 -11.70 11.33 -23.46
CA ILE A 388 -11.13 11.20 -22.13
C ILE A 388 -11.93 10.18 -21.32
N SER A 389 -11.22 9.23 -20.70
CA SER A 389 -11.75 8.41 -19.59
C SER A 389 -11.13 8.90 -18.30
N TYR A 390 -11.94 9.51 -17.46
CA TYR A 390 -11.57 10.00 -16.14
C TYR A 390 -12.67 9.69 -15.15
N VAL A 391 -12.30 9.25 -13.98
CA VAL A 391 -13.21 9.12 -12.84
C VAL A 391 -12.62 9.86 -11.66
N ASP A 392 -13.37 10.83 -11.19
CA ASP A 392 -13.07 11.55 -9.95
C ASP A 392 -13.15 10.56 -8.75
N GLN A 393 -12.20 10.63 -7.82
CA GLN A 393 -12.20 9.86 -6.58
C GLN A 393 -13.50 10.01 -5.77
N LEU A 394 -14.22 11.15 -5.95
CA LEU A 394 -15.47 11.50 -5.28
C LEU A 394 -16.71 11.15 -6.10
N ARG A 395 -16.72 10.10 -6.94
CA ARG A 395 -17.91 9.78 -7.75
C ARG A 395 -19.18 9.73 -6.90
N GLN A 396 -19.91 10.87 -6.88
CA GLN A 396 -21.30 10.94 -6.47
C GLN A 396 -22.13 10.24 -7.54
N GLY A 397 -22.66 9.05 -7.26
CA GLY A 397 -23.55 8.39 -8.21
C GLY A 397 -23.50 6.87 -8.26
N ILE A 398 -22.63 6.21 -7.46
CA ILE A 398 -22.75 4.77 -7.29
C ILE A 398 -23.90 4.52 -6.32
N ASP A 399 -24.94 3.80 -6.81
CA ASP A 399 -26.08 3.38 -5.99
C ASP A 399 -25.57 2.41 -4.89
N PRO A 400 -25.68 2.81 -3.60
CA PRO A 400 -25.14 2.02 -2.50
C PRO A 400 -25.84 0.66 -2.32
N ASP A 401 -27.06 0.52 -2.84
CA ASP A 401 -27.86 -0.70 -2.73
C ASP A 401 -27.56 -1.73 -3.81
N LYS A 402 -26.96 -1.31 -4.93
CA LYS A 402 -26.54 -2.22 -5.99
C LYS A 402 -25.32 -3.04 -5.59
N THR A 403 -25.25 -4.26 -6.09
CA THR A 403 -24.04 -5.10 -5.97
C THR A 403 -22.93 -4.59 -6.88
N ILE A 404 -21.66 -4.94 -6.57
CA ILE A 404 -20.51 -4.61 -7.42
C ILE A 404 -20.76 -5.05 -8.86
N TRP A 405 -21.27 -6.28 -9.04
CA TRP A 405 -21.58 -6.80 -10.37
C TRP A 405 -22.63 -5.96 -11.09
N GLU A 406 -23.72 -5.58 -10.43
CA GLU A 406 -24.78 -4.73 -11.02
C GLU A 406 -24.26 -3.33 -11.36
N VAL A 407 -23.40 -2.75 -10.53
CA VAL A 407 -22.80 -1.42 -10.79
C VAL A 407 -21.93 -1.44 -12.05
N VAL A 408 -21.15 -2.51 -12.26
CA VAL A 408 -20.27 -2.62 -13.44
C VAL A 408 -21.01 -3.07 -14.66
N SER A 409 -21.94 -4.02 -14.53
CA SER A 409 -22.59 -4.71 -15.66
C SER A 409 -23.94 -4.10 -16.05
N ASP A 410 -24.52 -3.23 -15.22
CA ASP A 410 -25.91 -2.78 -15.34
C ASP A 410 -26.91 -3.96 -15.37
N GLY A 411 -26.54 -5.08 -14.72
CA GLY A 411 -27.33 -6.31 -14.68
C GLY A 411 -27.20 -7.22 -15.89
N ASN A 412 -26.29 -6.93 -16.82
CA ASN A 412 -26.06 -7.74 -18.01
C ASN A 412 -24.96 -8.79 -17.80
N ASP A 413 -25.17 -10.01 -18.31
CA ASP A 413 -24.15 -11.08 -18.23
C ASP A 413 -22.90 -10.78 -19.09
N PHE A 414 -23.06 -9.97 -20.12
CA PHE A 414 -21.99 -9.51 -20.99
C PHE A 414 -21.93 -7.99 -20.98
N ILE A 415 -20.71 -7.47 -21.00
CA ILE A 415 -20.45 -6.04 -21.16
C ILE A 415 -19.65 -5.80 -22.43
N LYS A 416 -19.95 -4.69 -23.07
CA LYS A 416 -19.22 -4.25 -24.23
C LYS A 416 -17.95 -3.51 -23.76
N VAL A 417 -16.80 -4.00 -24.16
CA VAL A 417 -15.48 -3.44 -23.88
C VAL A 417 -14.83 -3.14 -25.22
N GLY A 418 -14.93 -1.88 -25.68
CA GLY A 418 -14.61 -1.52 -27.05
C GLY A 418 -15.54 -2.24 -28.05
N ASP A 419 -14.96 -2.96 -29.02
CA ASP A 419 -15.68 -3.75 -30.02
C ASP A 419 -15.91 -5.22 -29.59
N THR A 420 -15.45 -5.61 -28.39
CA THR A 420 -15.53 -6.98 -27.89
C THR A 420 -16.57 -7.09 -26.79
N GLU A 421 -17.37 -8.14 -26.82
CA GLU A 421 -18.23 -8.52 -25.70
C GLU A 421 -17.50 -9.50 -24.79
N ILE A 422 -17.41 -9.18 -23.50
CA ILE A 422 -16.79 -10.03 -22.49
C ILE A 422 -17.78 -10.35 -21.36
N PRO A 423 -17.66 -11.53 -20.73
CA PRO A 423 -18.51 -11.88 -19.60
C PRO A 423 -18.27 -10.88 -18.45
N SER A 424 -19.34 -10.23 -17.99
CA SER A 424 -19.27 -9.19 -16.96
C SER A 424 -18.63 -9.68 -15.66
N ARG A 425 -18.92 -10.91 -15.27
CA ARG A 425 -18.33 -11.53 -14.06
C ARG A 425 -16.83 -11.76 -14.19
N ALA A 426 -16.34 -12.09 -15.38
CA ALA A 426 -14.90 -12.22 -15.63
C ALA A 426 -14.21 -10.86 -15.57
N TYR A 427 -14.83 -9.82 -16.15
CA TYR A 427 -14.32 -8.45 -16.06
C TYR A 427 -14.24 -7.96 -14.62
N VAL A 428 -15.29 -8.14 -13.82
CA VAL A 428 -15.30 -7.77 -12.41
C VAL A 428 -14.25 -8.56 -11.61
N ALA A 429 -14.02 -9.83 -11.97
CA ALA A 429 -13.02 -10.68 -11.32
C ALA A 429 -11.58 -10.21 -11.58
N SER A 430 -11.29 -9.58 -12.75
CA SER A 430 -9.95 -9.07 -13.06
C SER A 430 -9.52 -7.90 -12.17
N PHE A 431 -10.45 -7.24 -11.49
CA PHE A 431 -10.20 -6.20 -10.49
C PHE A 431 -10.20 -6.75 -9.05
N GLY A 432 -10.01 -8.06 -8.87
CA GLY A 432 -9.91 -8.70 -7.56
C GLY A 432 -11.24 -9.03 -6.88
N PHE A 433 -12.40 -8.79 -7.52
CA PHE A 433 -13.71 -9.18 -6.97
C PHE A 433 -14.09 -10.58 -7.45
N LYS A 434 -13.75 -11.61 -6.67
CA LYS A 434 -13.95 -13.02 -7.05
C LYS A 434 -15.13 -13.64 -6.30
N GLY A 435 -15.90 -14.48 -6.99
CA GLY A 435 -16.97 -15.27 -6.40
C GLY A 435 -18.01 -14.45 -5.60
N PRO A 436 -18.16 -14.69 -4.27
CA PRO A 436 -19.16 -14.00 -3.44
C PRO A 436 -18.93 -12.49 -3.32
N ASP A 437 -17.70 -11.99 -3.50
CA ASP A 437 -17.39 -10.55 -3.38
C ASP A 437 -18.17 -9.73 -4.40
N GLN A 438 -18.46 -10.29 -5.58
CA GLN A 438 -19.24 -9.62 -6.62
C GLN A 438 -20.68 -9.29 -6.19
N GLN A 439 -21.17 -9.97 -5.14
CA GLN A 439 -22.51 -9.77 -4.59
C GLN A 439 -22.54 -8.78 -3.42
N LYS A 440 -21.38 -8.26 -3.00
CA LYS A 440 -21.33 -7.20 -1.99
C LYS A 440 -22.01 -5.95 -2.52
N ARG A 441 -22.76 -5.26 -1.67
CA ARG A 441 -23.37 -3.96 -2.01
C ARG A 441 -22.30 -2.88 -2.04
N ALA A 442 -22.41 -1.94 -2.96
CA ALA A 442 -21.47 -0.84 -3.11
C ALA A 442 -21.37 0.06 -1.87
N GLY A 443 -22.46 0.16 -1.09
CA GLY A 443 -22.49 0.96 0.14
C GLY A 443 -21.63 0.43 1.30
N VAL A 444 -21.30 -0.88 1.30
CA VAL A 444 -20.53 -1.52 2.39
C VAL A 444 -19.07 -1.77 2.02
N LEU A 445 -18.62 -1.24 0.87
CA LEU A 445 -17.25 -1.42 0.41
C LEU A 445 -16.25 -0.63 1.25
N SER A 446 -15.13 -1.26 1.56
CA SER A 446 -13.95 -0.56 2.09
C SER A 446 -13.42 0.49 1.08
N GLY A 447 -12.57 1.41 1.55
CA GLY A 447 -11.92 2.41 0.68
C GLY A 447 -11.23 1.76 -0.51
N GLY A 448 -10.42 0.71 -0.28
CA GLY A 448 -9.71 0.01 -1.33
C GLY A 448 -10.63 -0.76 -2.29
N GLU A 449 -11.69 -1.40 -1.79
CA GLU A 449 -12.68 -2.04 -2.67
C GLU A 449 -13.38 -1.00 -3.56
N ARG A 450 -13.66 0.19 -3.01
CA ARG A 450 -14.25 1.29 -3.76
C ARG A 450 -13.30 1.82 -4.84
N ASN A 451 -12.01 1.94 -4.55
CA ASN A 451 -10.99 2.36 -5.52
C ASN A 451 -10.90 1.36 -6.68
N ARG A 452 -10.86 0.06 -6.40
CA ARG A 452 -10.89 -0.97 -7.45
C ARG A 452 -12.16 -0.94 -8.31
N LEU A 453 -13.31 -0.70 -7.69
CA LEU A 453 -14.57 -0.54 -8.42
C LEU A 453 -14.54 0.70 -9.33
N ASN A 454 -14.03 1.83 -8.85
CA ASN A 454 -13.86 3.05 -9.63
C ASN A 454 -12.91 2.83 -10.81
N LEU A 455 -11.79 2.13 -10.59
CA LEU A 455 -10.86 1.77 -11.66
C LEU A 455 -11.55 0.93 -12.74
N ALA A 456 -12.31 -0.11 -12.35
CA ALA A 456 -13.07 -0.94 -13.29
C ALA A 456 -14.07 -0.11 -14.11
N LEU A 457 -14.77 0.85 -13.48
CA LEU A 457 -15.71 1.74 -14.15
C LEU A 457 -15.01 2.72 -15.10
N THR A 458 -13.83 3.21 -14.74
CA THR A 458 -13.03 4.11 -15.60
C THR A 458 -12.59 3.39 -16.86
N LEU A 459 -11.98 2.23 -16.68
CA LEU A 459 -11.44 1.47 -17.81
C LEU A 459 -12.55 0.93 -18.72
N LYS A 460 -13.76 0.64 -18.20
CA LYS A 460 -14.93 0.25 -19.02
C LYS A 460 -15.35 1.32 -20.02
N GLN A 461 -15.08 2.61 -19.76
CA GLN A 461 -15.59 3.73 -20.59
C GLN A 461 -15.08 3.74 -22.04
N GLY A 462 -13.91 3.16 -22.30
CA GLY A 462 -13.39 3.01 -23.66
C GLY A 462 -12.87 4.29 -24.31
N GLY A 463 -12.33 5.22 -23.54
CA GLY A 463 -11.63 6.39 -24.05
C GLY A 463 -10.27 6.04 -24.68
N ASN A 464 -9.65 7.03 -25.33
CA ASN A 464 -8.31 6.91 -25.91
C ASN A 464 -7.27 7.81 -25.21
N LEU A 465 -7.70 8.59 -24.20
CA LEU A 465 -6.87 9.28 -23.22
C LEU A 465 -7.38 8.89 -21.83
N LEU A 466 -6.58 8.12 -21.10
CA LEU A 466 -6.88 7.70 -19.72
C LEU A 466 -6.25 8.68 -18.74
N LEU A 467 -7.04 9.19 -17.81
CA LEU A 467 -6.56 9.95 -16.65
C LEU A 467 -6.81 9.13 -15.39
N LEU A 468 -5.75 8.62 -14.79
CA LEU A 468 -5.81 7.73 -13.63
C LEU A 468 -5.17 8.41 -12.42
N ASP A 469 -5.99 8.75 -11.43
CA ASP A 469 -5.55 9.41 -10.20
C ASP A 469 -5.33 8.36 -9.10
N GLU A 470 -4.07 8.12 -8.76
CA GLU A 470 -3.61 7.12 -7.78
C GLU A 470 -4.25 5.72 -7.97
N PRO A 471 -4.19 5.13 -9.19
CA PRO A 471 -4.84 3.84 -9.45
C PRO A 471 -4.16 2.67 -8.74
N THR A 472 -2.94 2.85 -8.28
CA THR A 472 -2.13 1.82 -7.59
C THR A 472 -2.51 1.62 -6.14
N ASN A 473 -3.20 2.57 -5.53
CA ASN A 473 -3.59 2.50 -4.12
C ASN A 473 -4.54 1.31 -3.86
N ASP A 474 -4.23 0.53 -2.83
CA ASP A 474 -5.03 -0.62 -2.38
C ASP A 474 -5.15 -1.78 -3.39
N LEU A 475 -4.36 -1.78 -4.48
CA LEU A 475 -4.25 -2.93 -5.37
C LEU A 475 -3.24 -3.93 -4.81
N ASP A 476 -3.55 -5.23 -4.90
CA ASP A 476 -2.53 -6.24 -4.65
C ASP A 476 -1.56 -6.36 -5.83
N ILE A 477 -0.40 -6.94 -5.57
CA ILE A 477 0.69 -7.03 -6.54
C ILE A 477 0.23 -7.69 -7.85
N GLU A 478 -0.59 -8.75 -7.79
CA GLU A 478 -1.10 -9.44 -8.99
C GLU A 478 -2.02 -8.54 -9.83
N THR A 479 -2.88 -7.74 -9.17
CA THR A 479 -3.75 -6.79 -9.86
C THR A 479 -2.94 -5.61 -10.42
N LEU A 480 -1.88 -5.16 -9.71
CA LEU A 480 -0.95 -4.15 -10.21
C LEU A 480 -0.23 -4.61 -11.47
N GLU A 481 0.34 -5.83 -11.46
CA GLU A 481 1.01 -6.40 -12.64
C GLU A 481 0.06 -6.51 -13.83
N SER A 482 -1.20 -6.92 -13.59
CA SER A 482 -2.21 -6.97 -14.64
C SER A 482 -2.58 -5.58 -15.20
N LEU A 483 -2.60 -4.55 -14.34
CA LEU A 483 -2.83 -3.17 -14.75
C LEU A 483 -1.64 -2.62 -15.56
N GLU A 484 -0.41 -2.89 -15.14
CA GLU A 484 0.81 -2.54 -15.86
C GLU A 484 0.77 -3.12 -17.28
N ASP A 485 0.56 -4.43 -17.41
CA ASP A 485 0.48 -5.12 -18.70
C ASP A 485 -0.65 -4.58 -19.58
N ALA A 486 -1.80 -4.21 -18.97
CA ALA A 486 -2.91 -3.63 -19.69
C ALA A 486 -2.60 -2.21 -20.23
N LEU A 487 -1.91 -1.39 -19.43
CA LEU A 487 -1.51 -0.03 -19.83
C LEU A 487 -0.39 -0.05 -20.89
N GLU A 488 0.58 -0.96 -20.80
CA GLU A 488 1.61 -1.14 -21.83
C GLU A 488 1.02 -1.53 -23.19
N ARG A 489 -0.03 -2.37 -23.19
CA ARG A 489 -0.72 -2.79 -24.42
C ARG A 489 -1.77 -1.80 -24.92
N PHE A 490 -2.07 -0.77 -24.14
CA PHE A 490 -3.10 0.20 -24.50
C PHE A 490 -2.64 1.11 -25.63
N PRO A 491 -3.36 1.15 -26.79
CA PRO A 491 -2.94 1.93 -27.95
C PRO A 491 -3.29 3.41 -27.87
N GLY A 492 -3.77 3.89 -26.72
CA GLY A 492 -4.06 5.29 -26.41
C GLY A 492 -2.94 5.97 -25.63
N CYS A 493 -3.26 7.12 -25.05
CA CYS A 493 -2.40 7.81 -24.09
C CYS A 493 -2.92 7.62 -22.68
N SER A 494 -2.01 7.59 -21.71
CA SER A 494 -2.37 7.54 -20.29
C SER A 494 -1.61 8.61 -19.53
N VAL A 495 -2.29 9.32 -18.64
CA VAL A 495 -1.67 10.19 -17.63
C VAL A 495 -2.03 9.63 -16.26
N VAL A 496 -1.03 9.26 -15.49
CA VAL A 496 -1.19 8.52 -14.26
C VAL A 496 -0.49 9.23 -13.12
N THR A 497 -1.23 9.61 -12.07
CA THR A 497 -0.58 9.97 -10.81
C THR A 497 -0.31 8.69 -10.03
N SER A 498 0.86 8.54 -9.48
CA SER A 498 1.17 7.43 -8.58
C SER A 498 2.34 7.78 -7.67
N HIS A 499 2.31 7.23 -6.47
CA HIS A 499 3.43 7.21 -5.54
C HIS A 499 4.22 5.89 -5.63
N ASP A 500 3.71 4.90 -6.37
CA ASP A 500 4.40 3.65 -6.65
C ASP A 500 5.48 3.87 -7.73
N ARG A 501 6.72 3.98 -7.25
CA ARG A 501 7.90 4.24 -8.09
C ARG A 501 8.18 3.08 -9.05
N TRP A 502 7.99 1.84 -8.61
CA TRP A 502 8.18 0.64 -9.43
C TRP A 502 7.20 0.60 -10.60
N PHE A 503 5.94 0.92 -10.32
CA PHE A 503 4.91 1.03 -11.35
C PHE A 503 5.28 2.09 -12.40
N LEU A 504 5.66 3.30 -11.94
CA LEU A 504 6.07 4.38 -12.84
C LEU A 504 7.34 4.07 -13.63
N ASP A 505 8.29 3.36 -13.02
CA ASP A 505 9.53 2.97 -13.70
C ASP A 505 9.27 1.96 -14.82
N ARG A 506 8.34 1.05 -14.59
CA ARG A 506 7.97 0.04 -15.58
C ARG A 506 7.17 0.59 -16.75
N ILE A 507 6.17 1.46 -16.51
CA ILE A 507 5.22 1.85 -17.54
C ILE A 507 5.44 3.24 -18.12
N ALA A 508 6.02 4.18 -17.35
CA ALA A 508 6.10 5.58 -17.80
C ALA A 508 7.11 5.77 -18.93
N THR A 509 6.68 6.44 -19.99
CA THR A 509 7.53 6.91 -21.07
C THR A 509 7.97 8.35 -20.86
N HIS A 510 7.23 9.10 -20.05
CA HIS A 510 7.48 10.50 -19.70
C HIS A 510 7.11 10.73 -18.26
N ILE A 511 7.79 11.67 -17.62
CA ILE A 511 7.51 12.09 -16.25
C ILE A 511 7.19 13.59 -16.24
N LEU A 512 6.09 13.95 -15.59
CA LEU A 512 5.77 15.32 -15.22
C LEU A 512 5.93 15.45 -13.70
N ALA A 513 7.06 16.03 -13.29
CA ALA A 513 7.46 16.11 -11.89
C ALA A 513 7.23 17.51 -11.33
N TRP A 514 6.67 17.59 -10.14
CA TRP A 514 6.71 18.81 -9.37
C TRP A 514 8.12 19.00 -8.77
N GLU A 515 8.75 20.14 -9.08
CA GLU A 515 10.06 20.55 -8.59
C GLU A 515 9.99 21.93 -7.91
N GLY A 516 8.84 22.27 -7.34
CA GLY A 516 8.65 23.53 -6.66
C GLY A 516 9.41 23.61 -5.33
N ASP A 517 9.68 24.84 -4.92
CA ASP A 517 10.29 25.21 -3.64
C ASP A 517 9.57 26.43 -3.02
N ASP A 518 10.07 26.94 -1.88
CA ASP A 518 9.50 28.12 -1.21
C ASP A 518 9.52 29.39 -2.09
N GLY A 519 10.42 29.46 -3.08
CA GLY A 519 10.54 30.60 -3.99
C GLY A 519 9.65 30.46 -5.25
N ASN A 520 9.38 29.23 -5.67
CA ASN A 520 8.51 28.90 -6.81
C ASN A 520 7.72 27.60 -6.54
N PRO A 521 6.64 27.65 -5.77
CA PRO A 521 5.85 26.47 -5.42
C PRO A 521 5.08 25.87 -6.60
N GLY A 522 4.94 26.59 -7.70
CA GLY A 522 4.22 26.15 -8.91
C GLY A 522 5.10 25.52 -9.99
N LYS A 523 6.38 25.25 -9.70
CA LYS A 523 7.33 24.76 -10.71
C LYS A 523 7.12 23.28 -11.00
N TRP A 524 6.90 22.96 -12.27
CA TRP A 524 6.82 21.61 -12.80
C TRP A 524 7.91 21.39 -13.84
N PHE A 525 8.35 20.14 -13.97
CA PHE A 525 9.39 19.75 -14.92
C PHE A 525 8.92 18.58 -15.79
N TRP A 526 8.98 18.75 -17.11
CA TRP A 526 8.67 17.73 -18.09
C TRP A 526 9.93 16.97 -18.48
N PHE A 527 9.89 15.65 -18.40
CA PHE A 527 11.02 14.77 -18.68
C PHE A 527 10.60 13.61 -19.59
N GLU A 528 11.40 13.31 -20.62
CA GLU A 528 11.24 12.14 -21.48
C GLU A 528 12.08 10.98 -20.91
N GLY A 529 11.44 9.94 -20.43
CA GLY A 529 12.05 8.78 -19.79
C GLY A 529 11.18 8.23 -18.65
N ASN A 530 11.65 7.12 -18.05
CA ASN A 530 11.02 6.50 -16.91
C ASN A 530 11.42 7.19 -15.59
N PHE A 531 10.95 6.66 -14.46
CA PHE A 531 11.19 7.25 -13.15
C PHE A 531 12.68 7.22 -12.75
N GLU A 532 13.39 6.11 -12.98
CA GLU A 532 14.81 5.97 -12.67
C GLU A 532 15.66 6.96 -13.47
N ALA A 533 15.41 7.08 -14.78
CA ALA A 533 16.09 8.04 -15.65
C ALA A 533 15.83 9.50 -15.22
N TYR A 534 14.58 9.82 -14.79
CA TYR A 534 14.25 11.12 -14.23
C TYR A 534 15.04 11.40 -12.94
N GLN A 535 15.13 10.45 -12.04
CA GLN A 535 15.87 10.58 -10.79
C GLN A 535 17.37 10.86 -11.06
N ALA A 536 17.97 10.09 -11.96
CA ALA A 536 19.35 10.31 -12.37
C ALA A 536 19.57 11.72 -12.96
N ASN A 537 18.67 12.16 -13.85
CA ASN A 537 18.69 13.51 -14.42
C ASN A 537 18.49 14.60 -13.36
N ARG A 538 17.60 14.39 -12.38
CA ARG A 538 17.38 15.32 -11.27
C ARG A 538 18.64 15.51 -10.44
N ILE A 539 19.33 14.42 -10.11
CA ILE A 539 20.60 14.45 -9.38
C ILE A 539 21.69 15.20 -10.18
N GLU A 540 21.77 14.97 -11.48
CA GLU A 540 22.74 15.64 -12.34
C GLU A 540 22.49 17.15 -12.43
N ARG A 541 21.22 17.59 -12.58
CA ARG A 541 20.83 19.01 -12.72
C ARG A 541 20.91 19.79 -11.42
N LEU A 542 20.49 19.19 -10.30
CA LEU A 542 20.26 19.88 -9.04
C LEU A 542 21.28 19.49 -7.96
N GLY A 543 22.15 18.49 -8.23
CA GLY A 543 23.13 17.97 -7.31
C GLY A 543 22.57 16.92 -6.32
N GLN A 544 23.46 16.26 -5.59
CA GLN A 544 23.08 15.20 -4.64
C GLN A 544 22.18 15.70 -3.48
N GLU A 545 22.20 16.99 -3.16
CA GLU A 545 21.32 17.56 -2.14
C GLU A 545 19.85 17.62 -2.61
N ALA A 546 19.59 17.70 -3.88
CA ALA A 546 18.25 17.68 -4.45
C ALA A 546 17.62 16.27 -4.46
N ALA A 547 18.43 15.22 -4.30
CA ALA A 547 17.96 13.86 -4.06
C ALA A 547 17.52 13.63 -2.60
N ARG A 548 17.86 14.57 -1.71
CA ARG A 548 17.36 14.56 -0.33
C ARG A 548 15.98 15.20 -0.30
N PRO A 549 15.04 14.68 0.51
CA PRO A 549 13.74 15.30 0.71
C PRO A 549 13.89 16.79 0.95
N HIS A 550 13.18 17.61 0.19
CA HIS A 550 13.17 19.05 0.42
C HIS A 550 12.64 19.29 1.83
N ARG A 551 13.51 19.83 2.70
CA ARG A 551 13.10 20.32 4.00
C ARG A 551 12.30 21.60 3.76
N ILE A 552 10.99 21.50 3.69
CA ILE A 552 10.09 22.65 3.84
C ILE A 552 10.09 23.00 5.33
N TYR A 553 11.23 23.52 5.82
CA TYR A 553 11.26 24.12 7.14
C TYR A 553 10.85 25.58 6.98
N ARG A 554 9.65 25.92 7.39
CA ARG A 554 9.42 27.31 7.82
C ARG A 554 10.43 27.57 8.94
N LYS A 555 11.41 28.43 8.65
CA LYS A 555 12.23 29.01 9.72
C LYS A 555 11.27 29.71 10.68
N LEU A 556 11.16 29.20 11.90
CA LEU A 556 10.56 29.95 13.00
C LEU A 556 11.39 31.20 13.17
N THR A 557 10.96 32.32 12.62
CA THR A 557 11.46 33.64 13.01
C THR A 557 10.91 33.89 14.41
N ARG A 558 11.80 33.90 15.38
CA ARG A 558 11.54 34.53 16.68
C ARG A 558 11.38 36.02 16.41
N ASP A 559 10.15 36.54 16.50
CA ASP A 559 9.88 37.92 16.87
C ASP A 559 9.54 37.97 18.36
#